data_a37173918fef75555ad97c1e538de55e
#
_entry.id   a37173918fef75555ad97c1e538de55e
#
_cell.length_a   1.000
_cell.length_b   1.000
_cell.length_c   1.000
_cell.angle_alpha   90.00
_cell.angle_beta   90.00
_cell.angle_gamma   90.00
#
_symmetry.space_group_name_H-M   'P 1'
#
loop_
_entity.id
_entity.type
_entity.pdbx_description
1 polymer ?
#
loop_
_entity_poly.entity_id
_entity_poly.type
_entity_poly.pdbx_seq_one_letter_code
_entity_poly.pdbx_strand_id
1 'polypeptide(L)'
;MTLYEIQEKVKRDLKINDMELDIESLRIPSLHSKYLQLLTENSLKLKKANGELSVLRRNKWIYYTGKASEEVYKEKGDFPLKLKTKDEERTFIEADEEFQAKKTEVEYYETVVEYLQEVIKQVGQRNFQIKNAIEWRKFEAGI
;
A
#
# COMPACT_ATOMS: atom_id res chain seq x y z
N MET A 1 2.73 0.36 -11.39
CA MET A 1 3.76 -0.60 -10.91
C MET A 1 3.16 -1.48 -9.83
N THR A 2 3.30 -2.78 -9.95
CA THR A 2 2.83 -3.73 -8.94
C THR A 2 3.78 -3.77 -7.74
N LEU A 3 3.32 -4.32 -6.62
CA LEU A 3 4.18 -4.54 -5.45
C LEU A 3 5.40 -5.39 -5.81
N TYR A 4 5.21 -6.44 -6.61
CA TYR A 4 6.31 -7.29 -7.07
C TYR A 4 7.35 -6.48 -7.85
N GLU A 5 6.92 -5.65 -8.77
CA GLU A 5 7.82 -4.79 -9.56
C GLU A 5 8.59 -3.81 -8.67
N ILE A 6 7.91 -3.23 -7.67
CA ILE A 6 8.54 -2.36 -6.69
C ILE A 6 9.61 -3.12 -5.89
N GLN A 7 9.29 -4.33 -5.42
CA GLN A 7 10.21 -5.16 -4.67
C GLN A 7 11.47 -5.52 -5.47
N GLU A 8 11.31 -5.85 -6.74
CA GLU A 8 12.45 -6.14 -7.63
C GLU A 8 13.32 -4.90 -7.85
N LYS A 9 12.70 -3.75 -7.99
CA LYS A 9 13.40 -2.46 -8.10
C LYS A 9 14.19 -2.14 -6.84
N VAL A 10 13.60 -2.37 -5.67
CA VAL A 10 14.25 -2.18 -4.36
C VAL A 10 15.48 -3.07 -4.22
N LYS A 11 15.37 -4.33 -4.58
CA LYS A 11 16.52 -5.26 -4.53
C LYS A 11 17.71 -4.75 -5.33
N ARG A 12 17.45 -4.19 -6.50
CA ARG A 12 18.52 -3.64 -7.36
C ARG A 12 19.07 -2.34 -6.82
N ASP A 13 18.19 -1.42 -6.41
CA ASP A 13 18.56 -0.07 -6.02
C ASP A 13 19.25 -0.01 -4.66
N LEU A 14 18.87 -0.89 -3.72
CA LEU A 14 19.43 -0.88 -2.37
C LEU A 14 20.69 -1.73 -2.22
N LYS A 15 21.09 -2.43 -3.27
CA LYS A 15 22.36 -3.14 -3.26
C LYS A 15 23.51 -2.13 -3.25
N ILE A 16 24.43 -2.27 -2.28
CA ILE A 16 25.57 -1.38 -2.13
C ILE A 16 26.78 -1.97 -2.85
N ASN A 17 27.37 -1.19 -3.76
CA ASN A 17 28.64 -1.53 -4.37
C ASN A 17 29.74 -1.09 -3.42
N ASP A 18 30.36 -2.05 -2.74
CA ASP A 18 31.38 -1.79 -1.72
C ASP A 18 32.72 -1.30 -2.28
N MET A 19 32.89 -1.35 -3.59
CA MET A 19 34.06 -0.80 -4.28
C MET A 19 33.94 0.70 -4.55
N GLU A 20 32.73 1.26 -4.46
CA GLU A 20 32.41 2.64 -4.79
C GLU A 20 31.56 3.30 -3.70
N LEU A 21 32.03 3.24 -2.45
CA LEU A 21 31.27 3.72 -1.28
C LEU A 21 30.98 5.23 -1.33
N ASP A 22 31.87 6.00 -1.91
CA ASP A 22 31.69 7.44 -2.11
C ASP A 22 30.52 7.73 -3.05
N ILE A 23 30.44 7.01 -4.16
CA ILE A 23 29.36 7.12 -5.14
C ILE A 23 28.04 6.68 -4.48
N GLU A 24 28.07 5.57 -3.75
CA GLU A 24 26.88 5.05 -3.03
C GLU A 24 26.36 6.08 -2.01
N SER A 25 27.25 6.78 -1.30
CA SER A 25 26.88 7.85 -0.38
C SER A 25 26.15 8.98 -1.08
N LEU A 26 26.64 9.41 -2.25
CA LEU A 26 26.05 10.51 -3.02
C LEU A 26 24.71 10.15 -3.66
N ARG A 27 24.40 8.85 -3.81
CA ARG A 27 23.12 8.38 -4.36
C ARG A 27 21.97 8.45 -3.37
N ILE A 28 22.22 8.58 -2.07
CA ILE A 28 21.19 8.50 -1.03
C ILE A 28 20.04 9.49 -1.25
N PRO A 29 20.28 10.79 -1.49
CA PRO A 29 19.18 11.73 -1.71
C PRO A 29 18.30 11.37 -2.91
N SER A 30 18.90 10.89 -3.98
CA SER A 30 18.19 10.47 -5.19
C SER A 30 17.32 9.23 -4.94
N LEU A 31 17.84 8.23 -4.22
CA LEU A 31 17.08 7.06 -3.82
C LEU A 31 15.92 7.42 -2.90
N HIS A 32 16.18 8.30 -1.94
CA HIS A 32 15.14 8.76 -1.01
C HIS A 32 14.00 9.44 -1.76
N SER A 33 14.34 10.37 -2.66
CA SER A 33 13.35 11.09 -3.48
C SER A 33 12.52 10.15 -4.34
N LYS A 34 13.17 9.17 -4.97
CA LYS A 34 12.51 8.17 -5.82
C LYS A 34 11.46 7.35 -5.06
N TYR A 35 11.84 6.83 -3.90
CA TYR A 35 10.93 6.01 -3.10
C TYR A 35 9.88 6.83 -2.36
N LEU A 36 10.20 8.07 -1.99
CA LEU A 36 9.20 8.99 -1.44
C LEU A 36 8.12 9.30 -2.48
N GLN A 37 8.50 9.47 -3.75
CA GLN A 37 7.53 9.68 -4.83
C GLN A 37 6.61 8.47 -4.98
N LEU A 38 7.16 7.25 -5.00
CA LEU A 38 6.35 6.03 -5.07
C LEU A 38 5.42 5.89 -3.86
N LEU A 39 5.90 6.22 -2.67
CA LEU A 39 5.09 6.22 -1.46
C LEU A 39 3.92 7.20 -1.58
N THR A 40 4.19 8.41 -2.04
CA THR A 40 3.17 9.44 -2.21
C THR A 40 2.11 9.00 -3.22
N GLU A 41 2.52 8.48 -4.38
CA GLU A 41 1.59 7.99 -5.40
C GLU A 41 0.68 6.89 -4.88
N ASN A 42 1.24 5.92 -4.16
CA ASN A 42 0.48 4.81 -3.61
C ASN A 42 -0.40 5.23 -2.43
N SER A 43 0.04 6.20 -1.62
CA SER A 43 -0.78 6.80 -0.57
C SER A 43 -2.02 7.48 -1.12
N LEU A 44 -1.89 8.17 -2.27
CA LEU A 44 -3.03 8.80 -2.94
C LEU A 44 -3.98 7.76 -3.53
N LYS A 45 -3.46 6.67 -4.09
CA LYS A 45 -4.28 5.55 -4.57
C LYS A 45 -5.04 4.89 -3.43
N LEU A 46 -4.39 4.70 -2.29
CA LEU A 46 -5.03 4.17 -1.08
C LEU A 46 -6.18 5.07 -0.62
N LYS A 47 -5.95 6.37 -0.59
CA LYS A 47 -6.97 7.34 -0.18
C LYS A 47 -8.19 7.30 -1.10
N LYS A 48 -7.95 7.21 -2.41
CA LYS A 48 -9.02 7.09 -3.41
C LYS A 48 -9.80 5.79 -3.22
N ALA A 49 -9.10 4.66 -3.07
CA ALA A 49 -9.73 3.36 -2.88
C ALA A 49 -10.56 3.31 -1.58
N ASN A 50 -10.08 3.92 -0.50
CA ASN A 50 -10.84 4.06 0.75
C ASN A 50 -12.13 4.85 0.55
N GLY A 51 -12.07 5.94 -0.21
CA GLY A 51 -13.26 6.74 -0.54
C GLY A 51 -14.28 5.92 -1.34
N GLU A 52 -13.81 5.17 -2.33
CA GLU A 52 -14.66 4.29 -3.14
C GLU A 52 -15.28 3.16 -2.30
N LEU A 53 -14.52 2.62 -1.35
CA LEU A 53 -15.03 1.61 -0.43
C LEU A 53 -16.15 2.16 0.46
N SER A 54 -16.00 3.39 0.94
CA SER A 54 -17.04 4.06 1.75
C SER A 54 -18.33 4.25 0.97
N VAL A 55 -18.22 4.69 -0.30
CA VAL A 55 -19.37 4.86 -1.18
C VAL A 55 -20.05 3.50 -1.44
N LEU A 56 -19.26 2.48 -1.72
CA LEU A 56 -19.76 1.13 -1.97
C LEU A 56 -20.45 0.55 -0.73
N ARG A 57 -19.91 0.77 0.46
CA ARG A 57 -20.52 0.36 1.73
C ARG A 57 -21.90 0.98 1.89
N ARG A 58 -22.02 2.27 1.62
CA ARG A 58 -23.33 2.97 1.66
C ARG A 58 -24.31 2.36 0.67
N ASN A 59 -23.85 2.13 -0.58
CA ASN A 59 -24.72 1.58 -1.63
C ASN A 59 -25.19 0.16 -1.29
N LYS A 60 -24.31 -0.65 -0.72
CA LYS A 60 -24.65 -2.00 -0.27
C LYS A 60 -25.60 -1.98 0.93
N TRP A 61 -25.39 -1.05 1.86
CA TRP A 61 -26.33 -0.86 2.96
C TRP A 61 -27.73 -0.51 2.45
N ILE A 62 -27.82 0.40 1.50
CA ILE A 62 -29.10 0.78 0.87
C ILE A 62 -29.76 -0.43 0.23
N TYR A 63 -29.02 -1.24 -0.51
CA TYR A 63 -29.53 -2.44 -1.18
C TYR A 63 -30.02 -3.50 -0.18
N TYR A 64 -29.18 -3.84 0.79
CA TYR A 64 -29.51 -4.91 1.74
C TYR A 64 -30.59 -4.54 2.75
N THR A 65 -30.86 -3.25 2.95
CA THR A 65 -31.92 -2.78 3.84
C THR A 65 -33.27 -2.53 3.12
N GLY A 66 -33.35 -2.85 1.83
CA GLY A 66 -34.56 -2.69 1.06
C GLY A 66 -34.90 -1.27 0.66
N LYS A 67 -33.93 -0.36 0.74
CA LYS A 67 -34.12 1.09 0.50
C LYS A 67 -33.65 1.54 -0.87
N ALA A 68 -33.17 0.63 -1.72
CA ALA A 68 -32.71 0.96 -3.06
C ALA A 68 -33.88 1.23 -3.99
N SER A 69 -33.61 1.89 -5.13
CA SER A 69 -34.61 2.18 -6.14
C SER A 69 -35.09 0.90 -6.85
N GLU A 70 -36.27 0.96 -7.45
CA GLU A 70 -36.81 -0.16 -8.24
C GLU A 70 -35.86 -0.58 -9.37
N GLU A 71 -35.16 0.38 -9.97
CA GLU A 71 -34.20 0.12 -11.04
C GLU A 71 -33.06 -0.77 -10.58
N VAL A 72 -32.54 -0.52 -9.36
CA VAL A 72 -31.46 -1.32 -8.76
C VAL A 72 -31.93 -2.76 -8.53
N TYR A 73 -33.15 -2.96 -8.01
CA TYR A 73 -33.71 -4.28 -7.79
C TYR A 73 -34.06 -5.01 -9.08
N LYS A 74 -34.40 -4.30 -10.14
CA LYS A 74 -34.60 -4.90 -11.46
C LYS A 74 -33.30 -5.43 -12.05
N GLU A 75 -32.22 -4.68 -11.86
CA GLU A 75 -30.91 -5.04 -12.38
C GLU A 75 -30.23 -6.15 -11.56
N LYS A 76 -30.22 -6.01 -10.23
CA LYS A 76 -29.49 -6.89 -9.32
C LYS A 76 -30.33 -8.00 -8.70
N GLY A 77 -31.65 -7.96 -8.87
CA GLY A 77 -32.58 -8.86 -8.22
C GLY A 77 -32.99 -8.35 -6.83
N ASP A 78 -34.11 -8.88 -6.34
CA ASP A 78 -34.63 -8.55 -5.02
C ASP A 78 -33.81 -9.24 -3.93
N PHE A 79 -33.61 -8.55 -2.82
CA PHE A 79 -33.04 -9.14 -1.62
C PHE A 79 -34.18 -9.59 -0.71
N PRO A 80 -34.39 -10.91 -0.56
CA PRO A 80 -35.61 -11.43 0.06
C PRO A 80 -35.63 -11.34 1.59
N LEU A 81 -34.51 -11.10 2.24
CA LEU A 81 -34.45 -11.10 3.69
C LEU A 81 -34.71 -9.71 4.26
N LYS A 82 -35.32 -9.67 5.44
CA LYS A 82 -35.50 -8.42 6.19
C LYS A 82 -34.52 -8.43 7.35
N LEU A 83 -33.50 -7.61 7.23
CA LEU A 83 -32.47 -7.48 8.26
C LEU A 83 -32.99 -6.60 9.39
N LYS A 84 -32.83 -7.06 10.63
CA LYS A 84 -33.42 -6.40 11.82
C LYS A 84 -32.36 -5.72 12.68
N THR A 85 -31.10 -6.16 12.62
CA THR A 85 -30.02 -5.66 13.46
C THR A 85 -28.86 -5.12 12.62
N LYS A 86 -28.05 -4.27 13.24
CA LYS A 86 -26.82 -3.75 12.61
C LYS A 86 -25.83 -4.86 12.31
N ASP A 87 -25.78 -5.88 13.16
CA ASP A 87 -24.90 -7.04 12.96
C ASP A 87 -25.29 -7.85 11.73
N GLU A 88 -26.59 -8.05 11.52
CA GLU A 88 -27.10 -8.70 10.30
C GLU A 88 -26.73 -7.90 9.06
N GLU A 89 -26.95 -6.58 9.08
CA GLU A 89 -26.58 -5.68 7.99
C GLU A 89 -25.10 -5.77 7.66
N ARG A 90 -24.26 -5.71 8.68
CA ARG A 90 -22.80 -5.82 8.54
C ARG A 90 -22.40 -7.15 7.92
N THR A 91 -22.98 -8.24 8.38
CA THR A 91 -22.68 -9.58 7.88
C THR A 91 -22.89 -9.67 6.37
N PHE A 92 -24.03 -9.18 5.88
CA PHE A 92 -24.33 -9.23 4.44
C PHE A 92 -23.48 -8.28 3.61
N ILE A 93 -23.19 -7.10 4.13
CA ILE A 93 -22.31 -6.13 3.44
C ILE A 93 -20.90 -6.70 3.34
N GLU A 94 -20.34 -7.21 4.44
CA GLU A 94 -18.96 -7.72 4.47
C GLU A 94 -18.80 -8.99 3.63
N ALA A 95 -19.86 -9.80 3.49
CA ALA A 95 -19.85 -11.00 2.65
C ALA A 95 -20.16 -10.72 1.17
N ASP A 96 -20.54 -9.51 0.83
CA ASP A 96 -20.81 -9.11 -0.55
C ASP A 96 -19.55 -9.19 -1.40
N GLU A 97 -19.63 -9.85 -2.54
CA GLU A 97 -18.46 -10.10 -3.40
C GLU A 97 -17.84 -8.82 -3.94
N GLU A 98 -18.65 -7.87 -4.36
CA GLU A 98 -18.18 -6.57 -4.87
C GLU A 98 -17.52 -5.77 -3.76
N PHE A 99 -18.09 -5.78 -2.56
CA PHE A 99 -17.52 -5.15 -1.38
C PHE A 99 -16.18 -5.78 -1.00
N GLN A 100 -16.09 -7.11 -1.00
CA GLN A 100 -14.85 -7.82 -0.70
C GLN A 100 -13.75 -7.51 -1.72
N ALA A 101 -14.09 -7.42 -3.00
CA ALA A 101 -13.13 -7.08 -4.05
C ALA A 101 -12.53 -5.68 -3.82
N LYS A 102 -13.36 -4.70 -3.49
CA LYS A 102 -12.91 -3.35 -3.18
C LYS A 102 -12.08 -3.29 -1.90
N LYS A 103 -12.49 -4.02 -0.88
CA LYS A 103 -11.74 -4.12 0.39
C LYS A 103 -10.36 -4.72 0.18
N THR A 104 -10.26 -5.75 -0.65
CA THR A 104 -8.98 -6.38 -1.02
C THR A 104 -8.07 -5.39 -1.75
N GLU A 105 -8.63 -4.56 -2.62
CA GLU A 105 -7.88 -3.49 -3.30
C GLU A 105 -7.31 -2.50 -2.29
N VAL A 106 -8.12 -2.07 -1.32
CA VAL A 106 -7.67 -1.17 -0.24
C VAL A 106 -6.52 -1.81 0.55
N GLU A 107 -6.68 -3.06 0.95
CA GLU A 107 -5.65 -3.79 1.70
C GLU A 107 -4.36 -3.96 0.89
N TYR A 108 -4.47 -4.13 -0.42
CA TYR A 108 -3.31 -4.17 -1.31
C TYR A 108 -2.52 -2.86 -1.25
N TYR A 109 -3.20 -1.72 -1.37
CA TYR A 109 -2.52 -0.42 -1.30
C TYR A 109 -1.97 -0.12 0.10
N GLU A 110 -2.64 -0.57 1.16
CA GLU A 110 -2.10 -0.48 2.52
C GLU A 110 -0.77 -1.23 2.62
N THR A 111 -0.73 -2.43 2.06
CA THR A 111 0.49 -3.26 2.05
C THR A 111 1.62 -2.58 1.27
N VAL A 112 1.32 -2.01 0.12
CA VAL A 112 2.32 -1.28 -0.69
C VAL A 112 2.86 -0.07 0.07
N VAL A 113 1.98 0.70 0.70
CA VAL A 113 2.37 1.89 1.48
C VAL A 113 3.26 1.49 2.66
N GLU A 114 2.88 0.48 3.43
CA GLU A 114 3.68 -0.01 4.55
C GLU A 114 5.06 -0.48 4.10
N TYR A 115 5.11 -1.22 3.00
CA TYR A 115 6.38 -1.68 2.41
C TYR A 115 7.28 -0.49 2.03
N LEU A 116 6.73 0.51 1.37
CA LEU A 116 7.49 1.69 0.95
C LEU A 116 7.96 2.53 2.14
N GLN A 117 7.19 2.59 3.22
CA GLN A 117 7.62 3.24 4.46
C GLN A 117 8.86 2.54 5.04
N GLU A 118 8.89 1.21 5.02
CA GLU A 118 10.07 0.45 5.46
C GLU A 118 11.27 0.67 4.54
N VAL A 119 11.05 0.74 3.24
CA VAL A 119 12.11 1.02 2.27
C VAL A 119 12.74 2.39 2.54
N ILE A 120 11.93 3.40 2.81
CA ILE A 120 12.41 4.76 3.11
C ILE A 120 13.26 4.76 4.37
N LYS A 121 12.88 4.01 5.41
CA LYS A 121 13.70 3.85 6.62
C LYS A 121 15.05 3.23 6.29
N GLN A 122 15.06 2.19 5.46
CA GLN A 122 16.31 1.54 5.04
C GLN A 122 17.21 2.48 4.24
N VAL A 123 16.64 3.28 3.37
CA VAL A 123 17.39 4.30 2.63
C VAL A 123 18.05 5.29 3.60
N GLY A 124 17.32 5.73 4.63
CA GLY A 124 17.86 6.61 5.66
C GLY A 124 19.02 5.97 6.45
N GLN A 125 18.97 4.67 6.67
CA GLN A 125 20.02 3.93 7.38
C GLN A 125 21.28 3.67 6.53
N ARG A 126 21.21 3.81 5.22
CA ARG A 126 22.35 3.60 4.32
C ARG A 126 23.54 4.51 4.70
N ASN A 127 23.24 5.70 5.18
CA ASN A 127 24.28 6.65 5.60
C ASN A 127 25.18 6.04 6.69
N PHE A 128 24.57 5.42 7.69
CA PHE A 128 25.31 4.75 8.76
C PHE A 128 26.04 3.50 8.26
N GLN A 129 25.40 2.72 7.41
CA GLN A 129 26.00 1.50 6.85
C GLN A 129 27.25 1.80 6.03
N ILE A 130 27.18 2.83 5.19
CA ILE A 130 28.30 3.26 4.36
C ILE A 130 29.42 3.83 5.22
N LYS A 131 29.07 4.67 6.21
CA LYS A 131 30.03 5.21 7.15
C LYS A 131 30.77 4.10 7.91
N ASN A 132 30.04 3.12 8.42
CA ASN A 132 30.64 1.98 9.13
C ASN A 132 31.55 1.17 8.22
N ALA A 133 31.18 0.94 6.97
CA ALA A 133 32.01 0.23 6.00
C ALA A 133 33.32 0.98 5.73
N ILE A 134 33.27 2.30 5.61
CA ILE A 134 34.47 3.15 5.42
C ILE A 134 35.38 3.07 6.64
N GLU A 135 34.84 3.18 7.85
CA GLU A 135 35.61 3.10 9.07
C GLU A 135 36.27 1.72 9.25
N TRP A 136 35.57 0.66 8.92
CA TRP A 136 36.12 -0.70 8.96
C TRP A 136 37.31 -0.86 8.00
N ARG A 137 37.19 -0.32 6.79
CA ARG A 137 38.30 -0.33 5.81
C ARG A 137 39.51 0.44 6.30
N LYS A 138 39.29 1.61 6.94
CA LYS A 138 40.37 2.36 7.55
C LYS A 138 41.09 1.56 8.63
N PHE A 139 40.29 0.86 9.47
CA PHE A 139 40.85 0.00 10.51
C PHE A 139 41.72 -1.12 9.91
N GLU A 140 41.20 -1.82 8.89
CA GLU A 140 41.97 -2.87 8.20
C GLU A 140 43.26 -2.33 7.55
N ALA A 141 43.25 -1.10 7.05
CA ALA A 141 44.40 -0.47 6.45
C ALA A 141 45.36 0.11 7.48
N GLY A 142 45.06 0.10 8.76
CA GLY A 142 45.91 0.64 9.82
C GLY A 142 45.90 2.16 9.92
N ILE A 143 44.88 2.81 9.40
CA ILE A 143 44.76 4.27 9.42
C ILE A 143 43.98 4.76 10.63
#